data_8fdbe997dafe2e41b5925de3b0f12cea
#
_entry.id   8fdbe997dafe2e41b5925de3b0f12cea
#
_cell.length_a   1.000
_cell.length_b   1.000
_cell.length_c   1.000
_cell.angle_alpha   90.00
_cell.angle_beta   90.00
_cell.angle_gamma   90.00
#
_symmetry.space_group_name_H-M   'P 1'
#
loop_
_entity.id
_entity.type
_entity.pdbx_description
1 polymer ?
#
loop_
_entity_poly.entity_id
_entity_poly.type
_entity_poly.pdbx_seq_one_letter_code
_entity_poly.pdbx_strand_id
1 'polypeptide(L)'
;MGDLLTYYYYVNVVMYTFFSVGMISDAKIFWGAGSPFCYFTVFDVSAEWFCKSVGTIIFFMNMAPFFAGLSYETYARISLPISLYQLPWFAQNAFYSTTNGPDGCTSPYAMPINLFVPQLGLTVVLLVWNVMALKQTNGGLSMSQAPKDGATYFCWAMALVYAVTFGTTLMISPKWFWGPDSIFCYWEVNDETGVFFGRMLGTIMVALYLSPLYAGLEYAKLAKIVMPMNIFFLSYFAKAAFFMESIGPGPNALLPINLWVLQVPIGLFFLLWNIKVLRDTKGATLMF
;
A
#
# COMPACT_ATOMS: atom_id res chain seq x y z
N MET A 1 -26.99 19.54 4.71
CA MET A 1 -26.15 19.24 3.53
C MET A 1 -24.96 18.44 4.02
N GLY A 2 -24.70 17.27 3.46
CA GLY A 2 -23.52 16.46 3.84
C GLY A 2 -22.26 17.20 3.45
N ASP A 3 -21.23 17.06 4.29
CA ASP A 3 -19.92 17.63 4.07
C ASP A 3 -19.24 16.92 2.89
N LEU A 4 -18.55 17.68 2.01
CA LEU A 4 -17.84 17.13 0.86
C LEU A 4 -16.81 16.07 1.26
N LEU A 5 -16.20 16.20 2.44
CA LEU A 5 -15.27 15.19 3.00
C LEU A 5 -15.97 13.86 3.28
N THR A 6 -17.17 13.91 3.84
CA THR A 6 -17.97 12.73 4.14
C THR A 6 -18.31 11.96 2.87
N TYR A 7 -18.77 12.64 1.82
CA TYR A 7 -19.07 11.99 0.54
C TYR A 7 -17.82 11.48 -0.15
N TYR A 8 -16.73 12.26 -0.15
CA TYR A 8 -15.44 11.84 -0.67
C TYR A 8 -14.97 10.55 0.00
N TYR A 9 -15.03 10.49 1.33
CA TYR A 9 -14.64 9.32 2.10
C TYR A 9 -15.48 8.09 1.71
N TYR A 10 -16.81 8.18 1.71
CA TYR A 10 -17.67 7.04 1.41
C TYR A 10 -17.49 6.51 -0.01
N VAL A 11 -17.32 7.39 -1.01
CA VAL A 11 -17.03 6.97 -2.39
C VAL A 11 -15.71 6.22 -2.46
N ASN A 12 -14.66 6.73 -1.80
CA ASN A 12 -13.37 6.05 -1.75
C ASN A 12 -13.47 4.70 -1.02
N VAL A 13 -14.16 4.65 0.12
CA VAL A 13 -14.33 3.40 0.89
C VAL A 13 -15.01 2.33 0.04
N VAL A 14 -16.14 2.63 -0.58
CA VAL A 14 -16.86 1.65 -1.41
C VAL A 14 -15.96 1.15 -2.54
N MET A 15 -15.36 2.07 -3.29
CA MET A 15 -14.59 1.73 -4.48
C MET A 15 -13.28 1.01 -4.13
N TYR A 16 -12.46 1.59 -3.25
CA TYR A 16 -11.15 1.03 -2.94
C TYR A 16 -11.22 -0.18 -2.01
N THR A 17 -12.27 -0.36 -1.21
CA THR A 17 -12.48 -1.60 -0.46
C THR A 17 -12.79 -2.76 -1.40
N PHE A 18 -13.61 -2.54 -2.44
CA PHE A 18 -13.85 -3.55 -3.47
C PHE A 18 -12.54 -3.99 -4.14
N PHE A 19 -11.73 -3.04 -4.59
CA PHE A 19 -10.43 -3.33 -5.18
C PHE A 19 -9.47 -4.02 -4.19
N SER A 20 -9.44 -3.58 -2.94
CA SER A 20 -8.57 -4.15 -1.90
C SER A 20 -8.90 -5.62 -1.60
N VAL A 21 -10.18 -5.95 -1.51
CA VAL A 21 -10.62 -7.34 -1.29
C VAL A 21 -10.16 -8.23 -2.46
N GLY A 22 -10.30 -7.76 -3.70
CA GLY A 22 -9.78 -8.46 -4.87
C GLY A 22 -8.25 -8.66 -4.82
N MET A 23 -7.50 -7.61 -4.43
CA MET A 23 -6.04 -7.68 -4.29
C MET A 23 -5.60 -8.68 -3.21
N ILE A 24 -6.28 -8.72 -2.07
CA ILE A 24 -5.93 -9.59 -0.93
C ILE A 24 -6.29 -11.04 -1.23
N SER A 25 -7.45 -11.29 -1.82
CA SER A 25 -7.98 -12.66 -2.03
C SER A 25 -7.19 -13.41 -3.10
N ASP A 26 -7.27 -12.97 -4.33
CA ASP A 26 -6.49 -13.54 -5.43
C ASP A 26 -6.18 -12.46 -6.50
N ALA A 27 -4.96 -11.96 -6.42
CA ALA A 27 -4.53 -10.88 -7.29
C ALA A 27 -4.57 -11.26 -8.78
N LYS A 28 -4.20 -12.52 -9.14
CA LYS A 28 -4.18 -12.97 -10.54
C LYS A 28 -5.59 -13.14 -11.11
N ILE A 29 -6.50 -13.74 -10.33
CA ILE A 29 -7.89 -13.93 -10.75
C ILE A 29 -8.59 -12.58 -10.92
N PHE A 30 -8.23 -11.58 -10.11
CA PHE A 30 -8.88 -10.28 -10.15
C PHE A 30 -8.28 -9.32 -11.18
N TRP A 31 -6.95 -9.33 -11.37
CA TRP A 31 -6.21 -8.32 -12.15
C TRP A 31 -5.46 -8.87 -13.36
N GLY A 32 -5.23 -10.20 -13.40
CA GLY A 32 -4.40 -10.85 -14.42
C GLY A 32 -5.13 -11.12 -15.73
N ALA A 33 -4.43 -11.72 -16.70
CA ALA A 33 -4.91 -11.98 -18.05
C ALA A 33 -6.22 -12.78 -18.14
N GLY A 34 -6.43 -13.71 -17.20
CA GLY A 34 -7.67 -14.51 -17.12
C GLY A 34 -8.86 -13.80 -16.47
N SER A 35 -8.67 -12.59 -15.98
CA SER A 35 -9.71 -11.82 -15.29
C SER A 35 -10.64 -11.08 -16.29
N PRO A 36 -11.91 -10.90 -15.97
CA PRO A 36 -12.78 -9.94 -16.67
C PRO A 36 -12.25 -8.50 -16.62
N PHE A 37 -11.53 -8.16 -15.55
CA PHE A 37 -10.92 -6.83 -15.39
C PHE A 37 -9.53 -6.71 -16.01
N CYS A 38 -8.89 -7.75 -16.43
CA CYS A 38 -7.62 -7.83 -17.12
C CYS A 38 -6.81 -6.51 -17.20
N TYR A 39 -6.28 -6.06 -16.07
CA TYR A 39 -5.41 -4.88 -16.04
C TYR A 39 -4.02 -5.20 -16.56
N PHE A 40 -3.55 -6.43 -16.32
CA PHE A 40 -2.20 -6.86 -16.66
C PHE A 40 -2.20 -8.23 -17.34
N THR A 41 -1.44 -8.34 -18.42
CA THR A 41 -1.25 -9.61 -19.13
C THR A 41 -0.13 -10.46 -18.54
N VAL A 42 0.81 -9.84 -17.85
CA VAL A 42 1.91 -10.50 -17.11
C VAL A 42 1.70 -10.28 -15.62
N PHE A 43 1.93 -11.34 -14.82
CA PHE A 43 1.70 -11.28 -13.39
C PHE A 43 2.58 -12.31 -12.67
N ASP A 44 3.76 -11.90 -12.25
CA ASP A 44 4.72 -12.78 -11.55
C ASP A 44 4.45 -12.88 -10.03
N VAL A 45 5.33 -13.59 -9.35
CA VAL A 45 5.27 -13.81 -7.89
C VAL A 45 5.45 -12.51 -7.12
N SER A 46 6.34 -11.62 -7.59
CA SER A 46 6.57 -10.32 -6.98
C SER A 46 5.33 -9.42 -7.11
N ALA A 47 4.70 -9.42 -8.28
CA ALA A 47 3.47 -8.70 -8.54
C ALA A 47 2.33 -9.16 -7.62
N GLU A 48 2.17 -10.47 -7.42
CA GLU A 48 1.17 -11.03 -6.51
C GLU A 48 1.41 -10.55 -5.07
N TRP A 49 2.65 -10.61 -4.60
CA TRP A 49 3.00 -10.20 -3.25
C TRP A 49 2.77 -8.71 -3.03
N PHE A 50 3.27 -7.86 -3.94
CA PHE A 50 3.09 -6.41 -3.86
C PHE A 50 1.60 -6.03 -3.95
N CYS A 51 0.85 -6.65 -4.84
CA CYS A 51 -0.58 -6.41 -5.00
C CYS A 51 -1.35 -6.72 -3.70
N LYS A 52 -1.12 -7.88 -3.08
CA LYS A 52 -1.72 -8.26 -1.79
C LYS A 52 -1.34 -7.27 -0.68
N SER A 53 -0.10 -6.82 -0.67
CA SER A 53 0.40 -5.84 0.30
C SER A 53 -0.28 -4.48 0.13
N VAL A 54 -0.41 -3.99 -1.10
CA VAL A 54 -1.16 -2.77 -1.44
C VAL A 54 -2.62 -2.89 -0.99
N GLY A 55 -3.28 -4.00 -1.35
CA GLY A 55 -4.66 -4.26 -0.96
C GLY A 55 -4.85 -4.23 0.57
N THR A 56 -3.94 -4.85 1.31
CA THR A 56 -3.98 -4.87 2.78
C THR A 56 -3.91 -3.47 3.37
N ILE A 57 -2.96 -2.65 2.94
CA ILE A 57 -2.83 -1.28 3.49
C ILE A 57 -4.05 -0.44 3.13
N ILE A 58 -4.50 -0.47 1.87
CA ILE A 58 -5.67 0.29 1.43
C ILE A 58 -6.92 -0.13 2.22
N PHE A 59 -7.14 -1.45 2.41
CA PHE A 59 -8.26 -1.96 3.17
C PHE A 59 -8.30 -1.40 4.60
N PHE A 60 -7.21 -1.56 5.36
CA PHE A 60 -7.18 -1.10 6.74
C PHE A 60 -7.15 0.43 6.85
N MET A 61 -6.56 1.14 5.91
CA MET A 61 -6.63 2.60 5.86
C MET A 61 -8.07 3.07 5.63
N ASN A 62 -8.82 2.43 4.72
CA ASN A 62 -10.22 2.74 4.46
C ASN A 62 -11.12 2.44 5.67
N MET A 63 -10.81 1.38 6.41
CA MET A 63 -11.56 1.00 7.61
C MET A 63 -11.12 1.78 8.86
N ALA A 64 -10.01 2.51 8.82
CA ALA A 64 -9.44 3.21 9.96
C ALA A 64 -10.38 4.22 10.67
N PRO A 65 -11.29 4.94 10.00
CA PRO A 65 -12.29 5.77 10.68
C PRO A 65 -13.17 4.99 11.65
N PHE A 66 -13.48 3.73 11.33
CA PHE A 66 -14.37 2.91 12.14
C PHE A 66 -13.71 2.31 13.39
N PHE A 67 -12.44 1.84 13.28
CA PHE A 67 -11.80 1.15 14.39
C PHE A 67 -10.69 1.95 15.08
N ALA A 68 -10.07 2.92 14.39
CA ALA A 68 -8.97 3.73 14.92
C ALA A 68 -9.37 5.19 15.19
N GLY A 69 -10.58 5.60 14.80
CA GLY A 69 -11.05 6.98 14.95
C GLY A 69 -10.30 7.98 14.06
N LEU A 70 -9.89 7.54 12.85
CA LEU A 70 -9.32 8.42 11.84
C LEU A 70 -10.38 9.41 11.36
N SER A 71 -10.09 10.71 11.37
CA SER A 71 -11.01 11.69 10.80
C SER A 71 -11.01 11.65 9.28
N TYR A 72 -12.13 11.99 8.65
CA TYR A 72 -12.23 12.04 7.18
C TYR A 72 -11.27 13.08 6.58
N GLU A 73 -11.00 14.15 7.30
CA GLU A 73 -10.03 15.16 6.89
C GLU A 73 -8.60 14.61 6.90
N THR A 74 -8.20 13.91 7.96
CA THR A 74 -6.89 13.24 8.02
C THR A 74 -6.77 12.16 6.95
N TYR A 75 -7.83 11.39 6.70
CA TYR A 75 -7.90 10.42 5.59
C TYR A 75 -7.67 11.11 4.24
N ALA A 76 -8.35 12.21 3.97
CA ALA A 76 -8.19 12.96 2.72
C ALA A 76 -6.78 13.53 2.57
N ARG A 77 -6.16 14.04 3.65
CA ARG A 77 -4.75 14.50 3.63
C ARG A 77 -3.77 13.37 3.34
N ILE A 78 -3.99 12.16 3.86
CA ILE A 78 -3.14 10.99 3.56
C ILE A 78 -3.33 10.54 2.11
N SER A 79 -4.57 10.55 1.61
CA SER A 79 -4.90 10.11 0.26
C SER A 79 -4.37 11.06 -0.83
N LEU A 80 -4.22 12.35 -0.52
CA LEU A 80 -3.79 13.36 -1.50
C LEU A 80 -2.43 13.05 -2.13
N PRO A 81 -1.32 12.89 -1.38
CA PRO A 81 -0.02 12.58 -1.97
C PRO A 81 0.00 11.21 -2.66
N ILE A 82 -0.79 10.24 -2.18
CA ILE A 82 -0.93 8.92 -2.82
C ILE A 82 -1.49 9.12 -4.24
N SER A 83 -2.62 9.81 -4.36
CA SER A 83 -3.27 10.05 -5.65
C SER A 83 -2.38 10.85 -6.61
N LEU A 84 -1.68 11.88 -6.11
CA LEU A 84 -0.76 12.69 -6.92
C LEU A 84 0.40 11.87 -7.49
N TYR A 85 1.01 11.02 -6.67
CA TYR A 85 2.15 10.21 -7.10
C TYR A 85 1.73 9.06 -8.02
N GLN A 86 0.50 8.54 -7.89
CA GLN A 86 0.00 7.46 -8.74
C GLN A 86 -0.41 7.92 -10.15
N LEU A 87 -0.77 9.19 -10.33
CA LEU A 87 -1.20 9.70 -11.63
C LEU A 87 -0.24 9.41 -12.79
N PRO A 88 1.08 9.71 -12.70
CA PRO A 88 2.01 9.41 -13.79
C PRO A 88 2.10 7.91 -14.10
N TRP A 89 1.96 7.04 -13.11
CA TRP A 89 2.01 5.59 -13.30
C TRP A 89 0.72 5.06 -13.95
N PHE A 90 -0.43 5.60 -13.60
CA PHE A 90 -1.67 5.29 -14.31
C PHE A 90 -1.63 5.80 -15.75
N ALA A 91 -1.09 7.01 -15.98
CA ALA A 91 -0.92 7.53 -17.33
C ALA A 91 0.07 6.67 -18.15
N GLN A 92 1.19 6.24 -17.56
CA GLN A 92 2.12 5.34 -18.20
C GLN A 92 1.45 4.03 -18.62
N ASN A 93 0.69 3.41 -17.72
CA ASN A 93 0.00 2.15 -18.01
C ASN A 93 -1.18 2.33 -18.98
N ALA A 94 -1.82 3.50 -18.98
CA ALA A 94 -2.92 3.80 -19.90
C ALA A 94 -2.44 3.96 -21.35
N PHE A 95 -1.25 4.55 -21.58
CA PHE A 95 -0.86 5.02 -22.90
C PHE A 95 0.48 4.47 -23.43
N TYR A 96 1.34 3.93 -22.57
CA TYR A 96 2.70 3.58 -22.95
C TYR A 96 3.12 2.14 -22.59
N SER A 97 2.32 1.41 -21.81
CA SER A 97 2.65 0.02 -21.45
C SER A 97 2.24 -0.93 -22.59
N THR A 98 3.07 -1.95 -22.84
CA THR A 98 2.81 -3.02 -23.78
C THR A 98 2.21 -4.27 -23.11
N THR A 99 2.16 -4.30 -21.80
CA THR A 99 1.66 -5.44 -21.00
C THR A 99 0.25 -5.24 -20.48
N ASN A 100 -0.38 -4.13 -20.84
CA ASN A 100 -1.73 -3.78 -20.40
C ASN A 100 -2.67 -3.71 -21.58
N GLY A 101 -3.94 -4.00 -21.29
CA GLY A 101 -5.00 -3.83 -22.25
C GLY A 101 -5.40 -5.11 -22.91
N PRO A 102 -6.39 -5.04 -23.81
CA PRO A 102 -7.19 -6.20 -24.20
C PRO A 102 -6.42 -7.26 -25.00
N ASP A 103 -5.34 -6.89 -25.70
CA ASP A 103 -4.70 -7.77 -26.67
C ASP A 103 -4.00 -9.01 -26.04
N GLY A 104 -3.63 -8.96 -24.77
CA GLY A 104 -3.03 -10.07 -24.04
C GLY A 104 -3.98 -10.78 -23.10
N CYS A 105 -5.24 -10.36 -23.03
CA CYS A 105 -6.23 -10.94 -22.13
C CYS A 105 -6.73 -12.27 -22.67
N THR A 106 -6.78 -13.28 -21.79
CA THR A 106 -7.24 -14.64 -22.14
C THR A 106 -8.68 -14.92 -21.72
N SER A 107 -9.27 -14.05 -20.89
CA SER A 107 -10.66 -14.17 -20.47
C SER A 107 -11.62 -13.82 -21.62
N PRO A 108 -12.62 -14.67 -21.92
CA PRO A 108 -13.66 -14.35 -22.90
C PRO A 108 -14.58 -13.20 -22.45
N TYR A 109 -14.51 -12.83 -21.18
CA TYR A 109 -15.28 -11.74 -20.58
C TYR A 109 -14.43 -10.48 -20.33
N ALA A 110 -13.18 -10.46 -20.80
CA ALA A 110 -12.31 -9.30 -20.64
C ALA A 110 -12.92 -8.06 -21.33
N MET A 111 -12.83 -6.93 -20.67
CA MET A 111 -13.28 -5.67 -21.26
C MET A 111 -12.41 -5.31 -22.47
N PRO A 112 -12.99 -4.89 -23.60
CA PRO A 112 -12.25 -4.61 -24.84
C PRO A 112 -11.54 -3.24 -24.80
N ILE A 113 -11.16 -2.77 -23.63
CA ILE A 113 -10.46 -1.48 -23.42
C ILE A 113 -9.34 -1.64 -22.40
N ASN A 114 -8.32 -0.81 -22.53
CA ASN A 114 -7.33 -0.68 -21.46
C ASN A 114 -7.96 0.02 -20.25
N LEU A 115 -8.18 -0.72 -19.17
CA LEU A 115 -8.86 -0.24 -17.96
C LEU A 115 -8.08 0.86 -17.21
N PHE A 116 -6.80 1.04 -17.48
CA PHE A 116 -6.06 2.18 -16.92
C PHE A 116 -6.53 3.53 -17.47
N VAL A 117 -7.16 3.58 -18.66
CA VAL A 117 -7.71 4.83 -19.21
C VAL A 117 -8.87 5.36 -18.34
N PRO A 118 -9.97 4.60 -18.11
CA PRO A 118 -11.02 5.06 -17.20
C PRO A 118 -10.51 5.21 -15.75
N GLN A 119 -9.56 4.38 -15.29
CA GLN A 119 -8.96 4.51 -13.97
C GLN A 119 -8.20 5.82 -13.80
N LEU A 120 -7.46 6.27 -14.80
CA LEU A 120 -6.78 7.55 -14.80
C LEU A 120 -7.80 8.70 -14.68
N GLY A 121 -8.86 8.68 -15.49
CA GLY A 121 -9.93 9.67 -15.42
C GLY A 121 -10.59 9.73 -14.04
N LEU A 122 -10.91 8.58 -13.47
CA LEU A 122 -11.47 8.48 -12.14
C LEU A 122 -10.52 9.04 -11.06
N THR A 123 -9.22 8.73 -11.16
CA THR A 123 -8.21 9.23 -10.21
C THR A 123 -8.10 10.75 -10.27
N VAL A 124 -8.16 11.35 -11.46
CA VAL A 124 -8.20 12.82 -11.63
C VAL A 124 -9.44 13.42 -10.96
N VAL A 125 -10.61 12.83 -11.20
CA VAL A 125 -11.86 13.30 -10.57
C VAL A 125 -11.78 13.24 -9.05
N LEU A 126 -11.31 12.12 -8.49
CA LEU A 126 -11.16 11.95 -7.05
C LEU A 126 -10.11 12.88 -6.46
N LEU A 127 -9.01 13.16 -7.17
CA LEU A 127 -8.00 14.11 -6.75
C LEU A 127 -8.56 15.53 -6.68
N VAL A 128 -9.29 15.98 -7.72
CA VAL A 128 -9.94 17.29 -7.72
C VAL A 128 -10.95 17.39 -6.58
N TRP A 129 -11.75 16.36 -6.37
CA TRP A 129 -12.71 16.31 -5.26
C TRP A 129 -12.01 16.38 -3.90
N ASN A 130 -10.92 15.63 -3.71
CA ASN A 130 -10.09 15.69 -2.49
C ASN A 130 -9.62 17.12 -2.20
N VAL A 131 -9.01 17.78 -3.20
CA VAL A 131 -8.53 19.17 -3.07
C VAL A 131 -9.69 20.12 -2.72
N MET A 132 -10.83 19.98 -3.37
CA MET A 132 -12.02 20.82 -3.07
C MET A 132 -12.54 20.58 -1.65
N ALA A 133 -12.61 19.32 -1.21
CA ALA A 133 -13.04 18.95 0.13
C ALA A 133 -12.10 19.50 1.20
N LEU A 134 -10.79 19.38 1.00
CA LEU A 134 -9.79 19.93 1.93
C LEU A 134 -9.79 21.47 1.97
N LYS A 135 -10.04 22.14 0.85
CA LYS A 135 -10.18 23.62 0.82
C LYS A 135 -11.35 24.11 1.67
N GLN A 136 -12.45 23.36 1.74
CA GLN A 136 -13.61 23.74 2.55
C GLN A 136 -13.36 23.69 4.06
N THR A 137 -12.42 22.86 4.51
CA THR A 137 -12.05 22.73 5.92
C THR A 137 -10.82 23.59 6.30
N ASN A 138 -10.33 24.45 5.40
CA ASN A 138 -9.04 25.14 5.56
C ASN A 138 -7.90 24.12 5.84
N GLY A 139 -8.02 22.91 5.27
CA GLY A 139 -7.19 21.75 5.52
C GLY A 139 -5.81 21.84 4.90
N GLY A 140 -4.97 22.70 5.45
CA GLY A 140 -3.53 22.73 5.15
C GLY A 140 -2.78 21.54 5.76
N LEU A 141 -1.44 21.55 5.60
CA LEU A 141 -0.57 20.60 6.30
C LEU A 141 -0.76 20.74 7.81
N SER A 142 -0.82 19.62 8.50
CA SER A 142 -0.97 19.55 9.94
C SER A 142 0.03 18.56 10.51
N MET A 143 0.79 18.98 11.52
CA MET A 143 1.71 18.09 12.24
C MET A 143 1.08 17.67 13.57
N SER A 144 1.15 16.39 13.89
CA SER A 144 0.81 15.92 15.22
C SER A 144 1.91 16.25 16.21
N GLN A 145 1.51 16.57 17.44
CA GLN A 145 2.46 16.63 18.54
C GLN A 145 3.09 15.26 18.73
N ALA A 146 4.39 15.22 18.93
CA ALA A 146 5.15 14.01 19.20
C ALA A 146 5.45 13.88 20.72
N PRO A 147 4.51 13.31 21.50
CA PRO A 147 4.77 13.06 22.91
C PRO A 147 5.92 12.05 23.04
N LYS A 148 6.71 12.17 24.11
CA LYS A 148 7.80 11.22 24.37
C LYS A 148 7.24 9.94 24.98
N ASP A 149 6.51 9.17 24.20
CA ASP A 149 5.82 7.94 24.61
C ASP A 149 6.15 6.75 23.70
N GLY A 150 5.68 5.57 24.10
CA GLY A 150 5.93 4.33 23.37
C GLY A 150 5.30 4.32 21.96
N ALA A 151 4.15 4.98 21.75
CA ALA A 151 3.50 5.05 20.46
C ALA A 151 4.33 5.89 19.47
N THR A 152 4.83 7.01 19.93
CA THR A 152 5.69 7.88 19.12
C THR A 152 6.98 7.16 18.71
N TYR A 153 7.69 6.53 19.64
CA TYR A 153 8.93 5.81 19.32
C TYR A 153 8.68 4.61 18.39
N PHE A 154 7.61 3.87 18.60
CA PHE A 154 7.19 2.80 17.69
C PHE A 154 6.94 3.32 16.28
N CYS A 155 6.14 4.38 16.13
CA CYS A 155 5.84 4.95 14.82
C CYS A 155 7.07 5.53 14.12
N TRP A 156 8.02 6.13 14.86
CA TRP A 156 9.29 6.58 14.28
C TRP A 156 10.14 5.42 13.77
N ALA A 157 10.21 4.32 14.52
CA ALA A 157 10.92 3.11 14.07
C ALA A 157 10.25 2.51 12.82
N MET A 158 8.92 2.41 12.81
CA MET A 158 8.16 1.98 11.63
C MET A 158 8.39 2.90 10.43
N ALA A 159 8.37 4.23 10.65
CA ALA A 159 8.63 5.19 9.58
C ALA A 159 10.06 5.05 9.02
N LEU A 160 11.06 4.87 9.86
CA LEU A 160 12.44 4.67 9.42
C LEU A 160 12.58 3.41 8.57
N VAL A 161 12.05 2.28 9.02
CA VAL A 161 12.18 1.00 8.31
C VAL A 161 11.26 0.96 7.09
N TYR A 162 9.96 1.20 7.26
CA TYR A 162 8.98 0.94 6.20
C TYR A 162 8.72 2.13 5.29
N ALA A 163 8.86 3.38 5.74
CA ALA A 163 8.73 4.52 4.84
C ALA A 163 10.08 4.94 4.24
N VAL A 164 11.06 5.26 5.09
CA VAL A 164 12.33 5.83 4.62
C VAL A 164 13.18 4.79 3.89
N THR A 165 13.26 3.54 4.39
CA THR A 165 14.10 2.52 3.74
C THR A 165 13.32 1.79 2.65
N PHE A 166 12.29 1.01 3.01
CA PHE A 166 11.56 0.21 2.02
C PHE A 166 10.68 1.04 1.09
N GLY A 167 9.89 1.96 1.63
CA GLY A 167 8.95 2.75 0.86
C GLY A 167 9.62 3.59 -0.22
N THR A 168 10.68 4.34 0.12
CA THR A 168 11.38 5.18 -0.86
C THR A 168 12.07 4.37 -1.96
N THR A 169 12.69 3.25 -1.62
CA THR A 169 13.34 2.37 -2.61
C THR A 169 12.33 1.75 -3.57
N LEU A 170 11.16 1.35 -3.06
CA LEU A 170 10.05 0.88 -3.89
C LEU A 170 9.47 1.99 -4.78
N MET A 171 9.34 3.22 -4.28
CA MET A 171 8.88 4.36 -5.09
C MET A 171 9.84 4.66 -6.25
N ILE A 172 11.14 4.63 -5.99
CA ILE A 172 12.17 4.98 -6.99
C ILE A 172 12.27 3.89 -8.04
N SER A 173 12.60 2.66 -7.64
CA SER A 173 12.72 1.54 -8.55
C SER A 173 12.65 0.19 -7.81
N PRO A 174 11.49 -0.48 -7.78
CA PRO A 174 11.38 -1.82 -7.22
C PRO A 174 12.38 -2.78 -7.86
N LYS A 175 12.51 -2.73 -9.19
CA LYS A 175 13.40 -3.62 -9.93
C LYS A 175 14.87 -3.44 -9.56
N TRP A 176 15.32 -2.20 -9.41
CA TRP A 176 16.72 -1.90 -9.11
C TRP A 176 17.12 -2.25 -7.67
N PHE A 177 16.23 -1.96 -6.71
CA PHE A 177 16.54 -2.18 -5.29
C PHE A 177 16.15 -3.56 -4.77
N TRP A 178 15.16 -4.23 -5.41
CA TRP A 178 14.53 -5.43 -4.89
C TRP A 178 14.56 -6.61 -5.86
N GLY A 179 14.88 -6.35 -7.14
CA GLY A 179 14.89 -7.34 -8.21
C GLY A 179 16.15 -8.20 -8.25
N PRO A 180 16.25 -9.08 -9.26
CA PRO A 180 17.30 -10.11 -9.34
C PRO A 180 18.74 -9.55 -9.42
N ASP A 181 18.92 -8.38 -10.00
CA ASP A 181 20.23 -7.74 -10.15
C ASP A 181 20.64 -6.89 -8.93
N SER A 182 19.74 -6.78 -7.93
CA SER A 182 19.98 -6.01 -6.72
C SER A 182 20.91 -6.73 -5.75
N ILE A 183 21.72 -5.94 -5.04
CA ILE A 183 22.48 -6.44 -3.88
C ILE A 183 21.57 -6.92 -2.74
N PHE A 184 20.32 -6.43 -2.67
CA PHE A 184 19.28 -6.85 -1.75
C PHE A 184 18.21 -7.69 -2.45
N CYS A 185 18.58 -8.58 -3.33
CA CYS A 185 17.66 -9.41 -4.09
C CYS A 185 16.58 -10.05 -3.20
N TYR A 186 15.39 -9.47 -3.22
CA TYR A 186 14.20 -10.04 -2.58
C TYR A 186 13.40 -10.92 -3.54
N TRP A 187 13.55 -10.67 -4.88
CA TRP A 187 12.80 -11.33 -5.92
C TRP A 187 13.72 -11.69 -7.08
N GLU A 188 13.74 -12.95 -7.49
CA GLU A 188 14.46 -13.38 -8.70
C GLU A 188 13.81 -12.88 -9.99
N VAL A 189 12.49 -12.66 -9.94
CA VAL A 189 11.71 -12.13 -11.06
C VAL A 189 10.99 -10.88 -10.59
N ASN A 190 10.95 -9.86 -11.43
CA ASN A 190 10.25 -8.62 -11.16
C ASN A 190 9.78 -8.01 -12.50
N ASP A 191 8.57 -8.37 -12.92
CA ASP A 191 7.95 -7.90 -14.16
C ASP A 191 7.40 -6.45 -14.05
N GLU A 192 6.83 -5.93 -15.13
CA GLU A 192 6.26 -4.58 -15.14
C GLU A 192 5.10 -4.42 -14.14
N THR A 193 4.33 -5.47 -13.93
CA THR A 193 3.23 -5.49 -12.95
C THR A 193 3.78 -5.43 -11.53
N GLY A 194 4.85 -6.19 -11.26
CA GLY A 194 5.59 -6.11 -10.00
C GLY A 194 6.16 -4.73 -9.75
N VAL A 195 6.74 -4.09 -10.77
CA VAL A 195 7.22 -2.70 -10.68
C VAL A 195 6.08 -1.73 -10.38
N PHE A 196 4.93 -1.88 -11.04
CA PHE A 196 3.76 -1.02 -10.79
C PHE A 196 3.26 -1.14 -9.35
N PHE A 197 2.97 -2.35 -8.88
CA PHE A 197 2.47 -2.56 -7.53
C PHE A 197 3.53 -2.26 -6.46
N GLY A 198 4.80 -2.49 -6.74
CA GLY A 198 5.91 -2.10 -5.87
C GLY A 198 5.95 -0.59 -5.63
N ARG A 199 5.83 0.20 -6.69
CA ARG A 199 5.76 1.67 -6.60
C ARG A 199 4.50 2.14 -5.85
N MET A 200 3.36 1.52 -6.10
CA MET A 200 2.14 1.79 -5.33
C MET A 200 2.33 1.51 -3.85
N LEU A 201 2.89 0.35 -3.52
CA LEU A 201 3.18 -0.04 -2.14
C LEU A 201 4.09 0.98 -1.46
N GLY A 202 5.21 1.33 -2.10
CA GLY A 202 6.15 2.33 -1.59
C GLY A 202 5.49 3.66 -1.31
N THR A 203 4.67 4.15 -2.25
CA THR A 203 3.93 5.42 -2.11
C THR A 203 2.99 5.40 -0.91
N ILE A 204 2.21 4.34 -0.77
CA ILE A 204 1.23 4.21 0.33
C ILE A 204 1.95 4.08 1.68
N MET A 205 3.06 3.33 1.72
CA MET A 205 3.87 3.20 2.94
C MET A 205 4.45 4.56 3.37
N VAL A 206 5.05 5.31 2.45
CA VAL A 206 5.59 6.64 2.74
C VAL A 206 4.48 7.58 3.22
N ALA A 207 3.35 7.63 2.51
CA ALA A 207 2.23 8.49 2.88
C ALA A 207 1.66 8.11 4.25
N LEU A 208 1.44 6.83 4.53
CA LEU A 208 0.83 6.39 5.79
C LEU A 208 1.78 6.58 6.99
N TYR A 209 3.02 6.07 6.91
CA TYR A 209 3.93 6.12 8.06
C TYR A 209 4.48 7.52 8.36
N LEU A 210 4.52 8.42 7.38
CA LEU A 210 4.87 9.83 7.61
C LEU A 210 3.66 10.73 7.88
N SER A 211 2.44 10.21 7.86
CA SER A 211 1.21 10.99 8.07
C SER A 211 1.13 11.80 9.37
N PRO A 212 1.77 11.41 10.50
CA PRO A 212 1.87 12.29 11.66
C PRO A 212 2.57 13.61 11.37
N LEU A 213 3.50 13.64 10.42
CA LEU A 213 4.32 14.82 10.11
C LEU A 213 3.61 15.82 9.17
N TYR A 214 2.60 15.40 8.40
CA TYR A 214 1.97 16.29 7.42
C TYR A 214 0.43 16.25 7.40
N ALA A 215 -0.17 15.15 7.84
CA ALA A 215 -1.62 14.96 7.80
C ALA A 215 -2.30 15.10 9.18
N GLY A 216 -1.53 15.30 10.25
CA GLY A 216 -2.03 15.44 11.60
C GLY A 216 -2.56 14.13 12.22
N LEU A 217 -2.10 12.97 11.72
CA LEU A 217 -2.48 11.69 12.31
C LEU A 217 -1.75 11.50 13.65
N GLU A 218 -2.52 11.31 14.72
CA GLU A 218 -1.97 11.01 16.04
C GLU A 218 -1.19 9.68 16.03
N TYR A 219 -0.03 9.63 16.69
CA TYR A 219 0.83 8.44 16.75
C TYR A 219 0.11 7.21 17.31
N ALA A 220 -0.73 7.39 18.34
CA ALA A 220 -1.54 6.31 18.90
C ALA A 220 -2.58 5.75 17.91
N LYS A 221 -3.16 6.61 17.07
CA LYS A 221 -4.09 6.18 16.02
C LYS A 221 -3.33 5.45 14.90
N LEU A 222 -2.15 5.94 14.50
CA LEU A 222 -1.31 5.23 13.53
C LEU A 222 -0.94 3.83 14.04
N ALA A 223 -0.54 3.70 15.32
CA ALA A 223 -0.26 2.39 15.91
C ALA A 223 -1.48 1.45 15.86
N LYS A 224 -2.70 1.96 16.07
CA LYS A 224 -3.94 1.17 15.91
C LYS A 224 -4.16 0.75 14.45
N ILE A 225 -3.96 1.65 13.49
CA ILE A 225 -4.16 1.37 12.06
C ILE A 225 -3.19 0.29 11.56
N VAL A 226 -1.92 0.35 11.97
CA VAL A 226 -0.91 -0.60 11.49
C VAL A 226 -0.94 -1.94 12.22
N MET A 227 -1.65 -2.08 13.33
CA MET A 227 -1.74 -3.33 14.07
C MET A 227 -2.27 -4.50 13.23
N PRO A 228 -3.45 -4.43 12.61
CA PRO A 228 -3.91 -5.50 11.74
C PRO A 228 -3.02 -5.68 10.50
N MET A 229 -2.44 -4.60 9.96
CA MET A 229 -1.49 -4.70 8.84
C MET A 229 -0.27 -5.54 9.21
N ASN A 230 0.30 -5.35 10.41
CA ASN A 230 1.47 -6.11 10.87
C ASN A 230 1.17 -7.63 10.94
N ILE A 231 -0.05 -8.04 11.29
CA ILE A 231 -0.46 -9.44 11.29
C ILE A 231 -0.44 -10.01 9.86
N PHE A 232 -1.04 -9.29 8.90
CA PHE A 232 -1.06 -9.71 7.51
C PHE A 232 0.35 -9.73 6.90
N PHE A 233 1.15 -8.69 7.13
CA PHE A 233 2.53 -8.64 6.62
C PHE A 233 3.40 -9.74 7.21
N LEU A 234 3.26 -10.07 8.48
CA LEU A 234 4.00 -11.20 9.06
C LEU A 234 3.67 -12.51 8.34
N SER A 235 2.40 -12.75 8.00
CA SER A 235 1.99 -13.92 7.22
C SER A 235 2.58 -13.90 5.80
N TYR A 236 2.63 -12.74 5.14
CA TYR A 236 3.23 -12.60 3.81
C TYR A 236 4.75 -12.79 3.83
N PHE A 237 5.43 -12.28 4.86
CA PHE A 237 6.87 -12.51 5.06
C PHE A 237 7.15 -14.00 5.30
N ALA A 238 6.36 -14.67 6.14
CA ALA A 238 6.50 -16.10 6.39
C ALA A 238 6.24 -16.92 5.10
N LYS A 239 5.19 -16.57 4.33
CA LYS A 239 4.93 -17.20 3.04
C LYS A 239 6.12 -17.04 2.08
N ALA A 240 6.64 -15.81 1.93
CA ALA A 240 7.78 -15.53 1.06
C ALA A 240 9.07 -16.21 1.55
N ALA A 241 9.27 -16.30 2.87
CA ALA A 241 10.46 -16.92 3.44
C ALA A 241 10.51 -18.45 3.26
N PHE A 242 9.36 -19.14 3.34
CA PHE A 242 9.34 -20.59 3.53
C PHE A 242 8.53 -21.38 2.47
N PHE A 243 7.67 -20.71 1.70
CA PHE A 243 6.69 -21.41 0.85
C PHE A 243 6.62 -20.89 -0.58
N MET A 244 7.36 -19.85 -0.94
CA MET A 244 7.35 -19.33 -2.31
C MET A 244 8.60 -19.80 -3.05
N GLU A 245 8.40 -20.32 -4.26
CA GLU A 245 9.45 -20.55 -5.24
C GLU A 245 9.84 -19.25 -5.92
N SER A 246 10.95 -19.23 -6.63
CA SER A 246 11.49 -18.03 -7.32
C SER A 246 11.84 -16.87 -6.38
N ILE A 247 12.20 -17.17 -5.15
CA ILE A 247 12.77 -16.25 -4.19
C ILE A 247 14.07 -16.83 -3.67
N GLY A 248 15.15 -16.19 -4.04
CA GLY A 248 16.45 -16.64 -3.62
C GLY A 248 17.49 -15.55 -3.77
N PRO A 249 18.71 -15.81 -3.36
CA PRO A 249 19.79 -14.86 -3.62
C PRO A 249 20.04 -14.77 -5.12
N GLY A 250 19.82 -13.60 -5.71
CA GLY A 250 20.23 -13.33 -7.09
C GLY A 250 21.75 -13.34 -7.25
N PRO A 251 22.25 -13.28 -8.48
CA PRO A 251 23.67 -13.40 -8.80
C PRO A 251 24.53 -12.30 -8.15
N ASN A 252 23.96 -11.15 -7.88
CA ASN A 252 24.64 -10.00 -7.28
C ASN A 252 24.28 -9.79 -5.79
N ALA A 253 23.55 -10.72 -5.18
CA ALA A 253 23.09 -10.58 -3.81
C ALA A 253 24.27 -10.52 -2.81
N LEU A 254 24.22 -9.53 -1.91
CA LEU A 254 25.22 -9.37 -0.85
C LEU A 254 25.24 -10.57 0.12
N LEU A 255 24.09 -11.16 0.36
CA LEU A 255 23.92 -12.32 1.23
C LEU A 255 23.40 -13.51 0.41
N PRO A 256 24.01 -14.70 0.53
CA PRO A 256 23.59 -15.90 -0.19
C PRO A 256 22.39 -16.59 0.47
N ILE A 257 21.40 -15.80 0.93
CA ILE A 257 20.21 -16.29 1.62
C ILE A 257 18.97 -15.58 1.10
N ASN A 258 17.83 -16.24 1.24
CA ASN A 258 16.54 -15.59 1.04
C ASN A 258 16.33 -14.52 2.13
N LEU A 259 16.34 -13.23 1.75
CA LEU A 259 16.23 -12.12 2.69
C LEU A 259 14.88 -12.04 3.42
N TRP A 260 13.84 -12.69 2.88
CA TRP A 260 12.53 -12.76 3.57
C TRP A 260 12.62 -13.51 4.90
N VAL A 261 13.58 -14.44 5.05
CA VAL A 261 13.82 -15.11 6.34
C VAL A 261 14.18 -14.11 7.43
N LEU A 262 14.90 -13.03 7.10
CA LEU A 262 15.24 -11.96 8.05
C LEU A 262 14.03 -11.04 8.33
N GLN A 263 13.09 -10.93 7.39
CA GLN A 263 11.90 -10.09 7.59
C GLN A 263 10.89 -10.71 8.59
N VAL A 264 10.89 -12.03 8.75
CA VAL A 264 9.99 -12.70 9.70
C VAL A 264 10.26 -12.27 11.15
N PRO A 265 11.50 -12.37 11.71
CA PRO A 265 11.78 -11.91 13.07
C PRO A 265 11.63 -10.39 13.22
N ILE A 266 11.92 -9.59 12.19
CA ILE A 266 11.71 -8.13 12.21
C ILE A 266 10.20 -7.83 12.29
N GLY A 267 9.39 -8.48 11.47
CA GLY A 267 7.94 -8.33 11.49
C GLY A 267 7.31 -8.77 12.82
N LEU A 268 7.78 -9.89 13.38
CA LEU A 268 7.36 -10.36 14.69
C LEU A 268 7.74 -9.36 15.81
N PHE A 269 8.94 -8.80 15.78
CA PHE A 269 9.38 -7.77 16.70
C PHE A 269 8.46 -6.54 16.66
N PHE A 270 8.15 -6.02 15.47
CA PHE A 270 7.25 -4.87 15.33
C PHE A 270 5.82 -5.20 15.76
N LEU A 271 5.33 -6.41 15.48
CA LEU A 271 4.01 -6.84 15.95
C LEU A 271 3.93 -6.87 17.47
N LEU A 272 4.91 -7.50 18.14
CA LEU A 272 4.96 -7.57 19.61
C LEU A 272 5.13 -6.19 20.25
N TRP A 273 5.93 -5.33 19.66
CA TRP A 273 6.10 -3.95 20.12
C TRP A 273 4.79 -3.16 19.96
N ASN A 274 4.08 -3.33 18.84
CA ASN A 274 2.80 -2.68 18.62
C ASN A 274 1.75 -3.13 19.66
N ILE A 275 1.66 -4.43 19.92
CA ILE A 275 0.78 -4.97 20.98
C ILE A 275 1.09 -4.31 22.33
N LYS A 276 2.37 -4.22 22.70
CA LYS A 276 2.80 -3.56 23.94
C LYS A 276 2.35 -2.10 23.98
N VAL A 277 2.64 -1.34 22.90
CA VAL A 277 2.25 0.07 22.79
C VAL A 277 0.74 0.26 22.95
N LEU A 278 -0.07 -0.58 22.31
CA LEU A 278 -1.51 -0.49 22.42
C LEU A 278 -2.05 -0.85 23.80
N ARG A 279 -1.38 -1.75 24.53
CA ARG A 279 -1.72 -2.05 25.94
C ARG A 279 -1.37 -0.92 26.88
N ASP A 280 -0.25 -0.26 26.66
CA ASP A 280 0.24 0.83 27.50
C ASP A 280 -0.56 2.14 27.25
N THR A 281 -1.07 2.36 26.06
CA THR A 281 -2.00 3.47 25.75
C THR A 281 -3.38 3.12 26.29
N LYS A 282 -3.72 3.62 27.48
CA LYS A 282 -5.04 3.45 28.12
C LYS A 282 -6.17 3.82 27.13
N GLY A 283 -6.96 2.84 26.71
CA GLY A 283 -8.08 3.01 25.78
C GLY A 283 -8.03 2.16 24.52
N ALA A 284 -7.03 1.30 24.35
CA ALA A 284 -7.03 0.27 23.34
C ALA A 284 -7.90 -0.92 23.78
N THR A 285 -9.18 -0.74 23.82
CA THR A 285 -10.09 -1.88 23.71
C THR A 285 -9.91 -2.41 22.31
N LEU A 286 -9.17 -3.52 22.18
CA LEU A 286 -9.20 -4.35 20.99
C LEU A 286 -10.64 -4.83 20.88
N MET A 287 -11.47 -4.15 20.09
CA MET A 287 -12.71 -4.73 19.61
C MET A 287 -12.29 -5.72 18.52
N PHE A 288 -12.19 -6.99 18.87
CA PHE A 288 -12.37 -8.11 17.98
C PHE A 288 -13.79 -8.58 18.06
#